data_ee3b6df236608136dc03b33076ad5da4
#
_entry.id   ee3b6df236608136dc03b33076ad5da4
#
_cell.length_a   1.000
_cell.length_b   1.000
_cell.length_c   1.000
_cell.angle_alpha   90.00
_cell.angle_beta   90.00
_cell.angle_gamma   90.00
#
_symmetry.space_group_name_H-M   'P 1'
#
loop_
_entity.id
_entity.type
_entity.pdbx_description
1 polymer ?
#
loop_
_entity_poly.entity_id
_entity_poly.type
_entity_poly.pdbx_seq_one_letter_code
_entity_poly.pdbx_strand_id
1 'polypeptide(L)'
;MREHREGARGLLALSRYRAVIFDIGGAVDLEFAWEMALDGAIAAACGLEGIRVDPAMVEEASGQAVAAFAPDVVLSMIETLCGGEPSTVARVMRRVEAMTGQLDAFQLRPGIEDLLKRLKDQGLVLGAREPRWERLERAGIASFFVDDLAVAPTGCILVGDRLDADIIPAKGAGMATIQFRSGRWRRQRPRSAAETPDAVVTDVAELEAVILQLLNG
;
A
#
# COMPACT_ATOMS: atom_id res chain seq x y z
N MET A 1 -4.04 -14.59 31.59
CA MET A 1 -4.42 -14.95 30.19
C MET A 1 -5.93 -14.97 29.91
N ARG A 2 -6.83 -15.30 30.84
CA ARG A 2 -8.31 -15.22 30.64
C ARG A 2 -8.83 -13.79 30.72
N GLU A 3 -8.36 -12.97 31.63
CA GLU A 3 -8.83 -11.57 31.81
C GLU A 3 -8.53 -10.65 30.62
N HIS A 4 -7.40 -10.86 29.91
CA HIS A 4 -7.09 -10.09 28.69
C HIS A 4 -8.02 -10.43 27.51
N ARG A 5 -8.54 -11.68 27.44
CA ARG A 5 -9.49 -12.07 26.39
C ARG A 5 -10.92 -11.57 26.64
N GLU A 6 -11.31 -11.40 27.90
CA GLU A 6 -12.63 -10.86 28.24
C GLU A 6 -12.66 -9.34 28.02
N GLY A 7 -11.59 -8.60 28.34
CA GLY A 7 -11.47 -7.18 28.05
C GLY A 7 -11.51 -6.87 26.56
N ALA A 8 -10.79 -7.65 25.73
CA ALA A 8 -10.76 -7.47 24.28
C ALA A 8 -12.12 -7.74 23.60
N ARG A 9 -12.86 -8.77 24.06
CA ARG A 9 -14.23 -9.05 23.59
C ARG A 9 -15.23 -7.97 23.99
N GLY A 10 -15.01 -7.29 25.11
CA GLY A 10 -15.84 -6.18 25.57
C GLY A 10 -15.67 -4.92 24.69
N LEU A 11 -14.47 -4.64 24.21
CA LEU A 11 -14.17 -3.50 23.33
C LEU A 11 -14.91 -3.59 22.00
N LEU A 12 -14.85 -4.74 21.32
CA LEU A 12 -15.56 -4.95 20.06
C LEU A 12 -17.09 -4.94 20.20
N ALA A 13 -17.62 -5.23 21.38
CA ALA A 13 -19.07 -5.22 21.59
C ALA A 13 -19.68 -3.81 21.42
N LEU A 14 -18.90 -2.75 21.66
CA LEU A 14 -19.33 -1.34 21.56
C LEU A 14 -18.83 -0.65 20.28
N SER A 15 -17.76 -1.14 19.65
CA SER A 15 -17.22 -0.54 18.43
C SER A 15 -18.14 -0.77 17.23
N ARG A 16 -18.26 0.26 16.37
CA ARG A 16 -18.91 0.10 15.06
C ARG A 16 -18.04 -0.69 14.06
N TYR A 17 -16.73 -0.70 14.24
CA TYR A 17 -15.81 -1.37 13.32
C TYR A 17 -15.66 -2.84 13.68
N ARG A 18 -15.76 -3.70 12.67
CA ARG A 18 -15.67 -5.17 12.78
C ARG A 18 -14.60 -5.76 11.90
N ALA A 19 -14.12 -5.01 10.90
CA ALA A 19 -13.14 -5.48 9.95
C ALA A 19 -12.05 -4.43 9.69
N VAL A 20 -10.86 -4.92 9.37
CA VAL A 20 -9.75 -4.11 8.83
C VAL A 20 -9.34 -4.70 7.49
N ILE A 21 -9.31 -3.87 6.46
CA ILE A 21 -8.89 -4.22 5.11
C ILE A 21 -7.52 -3.61 4.87
N PHE A 22 -6.56 -4.43 4.49
CA PHE A 22 -5.22 -3.98 4.17
C PHE A 22 -5.01 -3.97 2.66
N ASP A 23 -4.54 -2.86 2.09
CA ASP A 23 -3.77 -2.94 0.87
C ASP A 23 -2.45 -3.66 1.18
N ILE A 24 -2.09 -4.62 0.32
CA ILE A 24 -0.90 -5.44 0.60
C ILE A 24 0.37 -4.65 0.33
N GLY A 25 0.39 -3.91 -0.79
CA GLY A 25 1.49 -3.01 -1.08
C GLY A 25 1.63 -1.89 -0.05
N GLY A 26 2.83 -1.46 0.23
CA GLY A 26 3.10 -0.36 1.14
C GLY A 26 2.77 -0.64 2.62
N ALA A 27 1.59 -1.18 2.95
CA ALA A 27 1.18 -1.43 4.34
C ALA A 27 1.72 -2.75 4.90
N VAL A 28 1.58 -3.86 4.17
CA VAL A 28 1.98 -5.22 4.58
C VAL A 28 3.33 -5.59 3.98
N ASP A 29 3.50 -5.37 2.68
CA ASP A 29 4.78 -5.49 1.97
C ASP A 29 5.54 -4.17 2.07
N LEU A 30 6.83 -4.24 2.32
CA LEU A 30 7.72 -3.06 2.30
C LEU A 30 7.80 -2.42 0.91
N GLU A 31 7.63 -3.20 -0.17
CA GLU A 31 7.83 -2.82 -1.58
C GLU A 31 9.21 -2.23 -1.91
N PHE A 32 10.05 -1.97 -0.92
CA PHE A 32 11.33 -1.30 -1.09
C PHE A 32 12.24 -2.00 -2.10
N ALA A 33 12.37 -3.33 -2.01
CA ALA A 33 13.21 -4.10 -2.91
C ALA A 33 12.67 -4.06 -4.36
N TRP A 34 11.36 -4.07 -4.52
CA TRP A 34 10.71 -3.95 -5.82
C TRP A 34 10.88 -2.55 -6.41
N GLU A 35 10.68 -1.50 -5.62
CA GLU A 35 10.88 -0.11 -6.05
C GLU A 35 12.33 0.14 -6.50
N MET A 36 13.31 -0.34 -5.74
CA MET A 36 14.73 -0.22 -6.08
C MET A 36 15.07 -0.96 -7.37
N ALA A 37 14.52 -2.16 -7.56
CA ALA A 37 14.74 -2.95 -8.77
C ALA A 37 14.09 -2.28 -10.00
N LEU A 38 12.88 -1.73 -9.85
CA LEU A 38 12.19 -0.99 -10.89
C LEU A 38 12.98 0.27 -11.30
N ASP A 39 13.43 1.06 -10.33
CA ASP A 39 14.20 2.28 -10.59
C ASP A 39 15.52 1.96 -11.31
N GLY A 40 16.20 0.88 -10.90
CA GLY A 40 17.38 0.38 -11.59
C GLY A 40 17.10 -0.09 -13.01
N ALA A 41 15.98 -0.78 -13.24
CA ALA A 41 15.55 -1.24 -14.56
C ALA A 41 15.22 -0.04 -15.48
N ILE A 42 14.55 0.99 -14.98
CA ILE A 42 14.27 2.22 -15.74
C ILE A 42 15.57 2.89 -16.16
N ALA A 43 16.51 3.12 -15.24
CA ALA A 43 17.79 3.74 -15.54
C ALA A 43 18.60 2.91 -16.56
N ALA A 44 18.64 1.59 -16.40
CA ALA A 44 19.34 0.69 -17.34
C ALA A 44 18.68 0.70 -18.73
N ALA A 45 17.35 0.65 -18.80
CA ALA A 45 16.62 0.66 -20.06
C ALA A 45 16.80 2.00 -20.82
N CYS A 46 16.79 3.13 -20.12
CA CYS A 46 17.12 4.45 -20.67
C CYS A 46 18.56 4.48 -21.21
N GLY A 47 19.51 3.91 -20.46
CA GLY A 47 20.91 3.81 -20.89
C GLY A 47 21.09 3.03 -22.21
N LEU A 48 20.31 1.99 -22.45
CA LEU A 48 20.30 1.25 -23.70
C LEU A 48 19.77 2.03 -24.91
N GLU A 49 18.99 3.09 -24.64
CA GLU A 49 18.54 4.06 -25.66
C GLU A 49 19.45 5.31 -25.75
N GLY A 50 20.63 5.29 -25.11
CA GLY A 50 21.57 6.40 -25.10
C GLY A 50 21.20 7.57 -24.18
N ILE A 51 20.19 7.40 -23.34
CA ILE A 51 19.73 8.42 -22.39
C ILE A 51 20.46 8.19 -21.06
N ARG A 52 21.23 9.18 -20.64
CA ARG A 52 21.90 9.13 -19.33
C ARG A 52 20.91 9.51 -18.22
N VAL A 53 20.68 8.59 -17.31
CA VAL A 53 19.79 8.76 -16.15
C VAL A 53 20.56 8.39 -14.89
N ASP A 54 20.58 9.28 -13.92
CA ASP A 54 21.12 9.03 -12.58
C ASP A 54 19.99 8.78 -11.56
N PRO A 55 20.31 8.28 -10.36
CA PRO A 55 19.30 8.00 -9.34
C PRO A 55 18.47 9.21 -8.91
N ALA A 56 19.04 10.42 -8.92
CA ALA A 56 18.32 11.64 -8.56
C ALA A 56 17.24 12.01 -9.60
N MET A 57 17.54 11.80 -10.88
CA MET A 57 16.58 11.99 -11.97
C MET A 57 15.40 11.01 -11.86
N VAL A 58 15.67 9.74 -11.52
CA VAL A 58 14.60 8.75 -11.31
C VAL A 58 13.71 9.13 -10.14
N GLU A 59 14.33 9.53 -9.02
CA GLU A 59 13.63 9.95 -7.81
C GLU A 59 12.79 11.22 -8.05
N GLU A 60 13.28 12.17 -8.84
CA GLU A 60 12.55 13.36 -9.24
C GLU A 60 11.36 13.03 -10.13
N ALA A 61 11.56 12.22 -11.18
CA ALA A 61 10.49 11.77 -12.07
C ALA A 61 9.40 11.01 -11.31
N SER A 62 9.80 10.12 -10.38
CA SER A 62 8.90 9.43 -9.47
C SER A 62 8.09 10.41 -8.62
N GLY A 63 8.77 11.38 -8.00
CA GLY A 63 8.10 12.40 -7.17
C GLY A 63 7.09 13.22 -7.94
N GLN A 64 7.41 13.62 -9.18
CA GLN A 64 6.51 14.36 -10.06
C GLN A 64 5.29 13.52 -10.44
N ALA A 65 5.49 12.27 -10.87
CA ALA A 65 4.40 11.38 -11.26
C ALA A 65 3.43 11.10 -10.10
N VAL A 66 3.96 10.84 -8.89
CA VAL A 66 3.17 10.61 -7.68
C VAL A 66 2.40 11.87 -7.26
N ALA A 67 3.04 13.05 -7.27
CA ALA A 67 2.40 14.31 -6.91
C ALA A 67 1.30 14.71 -7.92
N ALA A 68 1.47 14.35 -9.19
CA ALA A 68 0.48 14.56 -10.24
C ALA A 68 -0.67 13.56 -10.21
N PHE A 69 -0.63 12.53 -9.36
CA PHE A 69 -1.59 11.41 -9.36
C PHE A 69 -1.66 10.74 -10.74
N ALA A 70 -0.49 10.51 -11.35
CA ALA A 70 -0.42 9.87 -12.65
C ALA A 70 -1.12 8.50 -12.61
N PRO A 71 -2.02 8.18 -13.57
CA PRO A 71 -2.71 6.90 -13.60
C PRO A 71 -1.75 5.71 -13.71
N ASP A 72 -0.66 5.88 -14.45
CA ASP A 72 0.47 4.97 -14.54
C ASP A 72 1.74 5.74 -14.19
N VAL A 73 2.24 5.52 -12.99
CA VAL A 73 3.43 6.20 -12.48
C VAL A 73 4.69 5.78 -13.22
N VAL A 74 4.81 4.49 -13.59
CA VAL A 74 5.99 3.98 -14.31
C VAL A 74 6.07 4.59 -15.71
N LEU A 75 4.95 4.61 -16.42
CA LEU A 75 4.87 5.27 -17.73
C LEU A 75 5.22 6.76 -17.62
N SER A 76 4.64 7.47 -16.66
CA SER A 76 4.91 8.90 -16.45
C SER A 76 6.37 9.21 -16.13
N MET A 77 7.01 8.35 -15.32
CA MET A 77 8.46 8.45 -15.05
C MET A 77 9.26 8.29 -16.33
N ILE A 78 8.97 7.28 -17.15
CA ILE A 78 9.68 6.99 -18.38
C ILE A 78 9.45 8.11 -19.41
N GLU A 79 8.22 8.63 -19.55
CA GLU A 79 7.92 9.77 -20.40
C GLU A 79 8.77 10.99 -20.02
N THR A 80 8.85 11.31 -18.72
CA THR A 80 9.67 12.41 -18.20
C THR A 80 11.14 12.21 -18.53
N LEU A 81 11.68 11.01 -18.29
CA LEU A 81 13.10 10.70 -18.51
C LEU A 81 13.49 10.63 -20.00
N CYS A 82 12.56 10.21 -20.86
CA CYS A 82 12.76 10.12 -22.31
C CYS A 82 12.40 11.40 -23.09
N GLY A 83 12.02 12.48 -22.41
CA GLY A 83 11.60 13.73 -23.07
C GLY A 83 10.29 13.58 -23.86
N GLY A 84 9.46 12.60 -23.55
CA GLY A 84 8.15 12.37 -24.16
C GLY A 84 8.17 11.79 -25.58
N GLU A 85 9.32 11.34 -26.11
CA GLU A 85 9.39 10.78 -27.47
C GLU A 85 8.74 9.36 -27.49
N PRO A 86 7.58 9.19 -28.18
CA PRO A 86 6.73 8.01 -27.99
C PRO A 86 7.41 6.68 -28.36
N SER A 87 8.25 6.64 -29.40
CA SER A 87 8.91 5.42 -29.84
C SER A 87 9.99 4.98 -28.84
N THR A 88 10.70 5.92 -28.25
CA THR A 88 11.69 5.66 -27.19
C THR A 88 11.02 5.23 -25.91
N VAL A 89 9.94 5.91 -25.48
CA VAL A 89 9.12 5.51 -24.34
C VAL A 89 8.65 4.06 -24.48
N ALA A 90 8.09 3.70 -25.63
CA ALA A 90 7.63 2.34 -25.89
C ALA A 90 8.75 1.29 -25.84
N ARG A 91 9.98 1.62 -26.31
CA ARG A 91 11.12 0.71 -26.21
C ARG A 91 11.62 0.55 -24.78
N VAL A 92 11.71 1.64 -24.04
CA VAL A 92 12.10 1.65 -22.62
C VAL A 92 11.10 0.85 -21.79
N MET A 93 9.78 1.08 -21.96
CA MET A 93 8.72 0.32 -21.27
C MET A 93 8.88 -1.19 -21.45
N ARG A 94 8.98 -1.67 -22.71
CA ARG A 94 9.16 -3.10 -22.97
C ARG A 94 10.41 -3.70 -22.31
N ARG A 95 11.49 -2.93 -22.22
CA ARG A 95 12.72 -3.38 -21.56
C ARG A 95 12.51 -3.46 -20.03
N VAL A 96 11.87 -2.46 -19.44
CA VAL A 96 11.54 -2.44 -18.02
C VAL A 96 10.65 -3.63 -17.66
N GLU A 97 9.59 -3.88 -18.44
CA GLU A 97 8.71 -5.04 -18.26
C GLU A 97 9.50 -6.37 -18.34
N ALA A 98 10.41 -6.51 -19.31
CA ALA A 98 11.24 -7.69 -19.44
C ALA A 98 12.22 -7.88 -18.26
N MET A 99 12.72 -6.79 -17.69
CA MET A 99 13.65 -6.82 -16.53
C MET A 99 12.93 -7.07 -15.21
N THR A 100 11.67 -6.62 -15.08
CA THR A 100 10.93 -6.65 -13.81
C THR A 100 9.83 -7.71 -13.75
N GLY A 101 9.39 -8.25 -14.87
CA GLY A 101 8.23 -9.14 -14.97
C GLY A 101 8.31 -10.44 -14.16
N GLN A 102 9.50 -10.87 -13.75
CA GLN A 102 9.70 -12.06 -12.89
C GLN A 102 10.27 -11.73 -11.51
N LEU A 103 10.32 -10.44 -11.15
CA LEU A 103 10.79 -10.04 -9.84
C LEU A 103 9.79 -10.45 -8.77
N ASP A 104 10.23 -11.30 -7.87
CA ASP A 104 9.53 -11.62 -6.63
C ASP A 104 10.27 -10.94 -5.47
N ALA A 105 9.90 -9.72 -5.20
CA ALA A 105 10.54 -8.86 -4.22
C ALA A 105 9.66 -8.62 -2.98
N PHE A 106 8.69 -9.51 -2.72
CA PHE A 106 7.82 -9.42 -1.55
C PHE A 106 8.62 -9.54 -0.25
N GLN A 107 8.48 -8.54 0.62
CA GLN A 107 9.14 -8.50 1.92
C GLN A 107 8.18 -8.00 2.98
N LEU A 108 7.83 -8.86 3.94
CA LEU A 108 6.99 -8.46 5.06
C LEU A 108 7.56 -7.27 5.82
N ARG A 109 6.71 -6.31 6.10
CA ARG A 109 7.03 -5.20 6.99
C ARG A 109 7.29 -5.71 8.40
N PRO A 110 8.39 -5.31 9.04
CA PRO A 110 8.69 -5.73 10.41
C PRO A 110 7.53 -5.42 11.37
N GLY A 111 7.12 -6.41 12.15
CA GLY A 111 6.05 -6.31 13.14
C GLY A 111 4.63 -6.43 12.59
N ILE A 112 4.43 -6.50 11.25
CA ILE A 112 3.09 -6.59 10.66
C ILE A 112 2.40 -7.91 11.01
N GLU A 113 3.11 -9.02 10.99
CA GLU A 113 2.54 -10.33 11.35
C GLU A 113 1.99 -10.36 12.78
N ASP A 114 2.76 -9.81 13.72
CA ASP A 114 2.33 -9.70 15.11
C ASP A 114 1.11 -8.79 15.26
N LEU A 115 1.02 -7.70 14.49
CA LEU A 115 -0.14 -6.84 14.45
C LEU A 115 -1.38 -7.61 13.93
N LEU A 116 -1.27 -8.29 12.79
CA LEU A 116 -2.38 -9.06 12.21
C LEU A 116 -2.90 -10.08 13.21
N LYS A 117 -2.01 -10.79 13.92
CA LYS A 117 -2.38 -11.74 14.97
C LYS A 117 -3.12 -11.06 16.11
N ARG A 118 -2.63 -9.93 16.63
CA ARG A 118 -3.30 -9.20 17.71
C ARG A 118 -4.69 -8.72 17.31
N LEU A 119 -4.86 -8.21 16.11
CA LEU A 119 -6.16 -7.76 15.58
C LEU A 119 -7.14 -8.94 15.48
N LYS A 120 -6.71 -10.11 15.01
CA LYS A 120 -7.54 -11.33 15.02
C LYS A 120 -7.89 -11.80 16.42
N ASP A 121 -6.94 -11.78 17.35
CA ASP A 121 -7.18 -12.15 18.74
C ASP A 121 -8.20 -11.23 19.43
N GLN A 122 -8.31 -9.98 18.99
CA GLN A 122 -9.35 -9.04 19.38
C GLN A 122 -10.72 -9.35 18.73
N GLY A 123 -10.78 -10.24 17.75
CA GLY A 123 -12.01 -10.66 17.07
C GLY A 123 -12.33 -9.89 15.80
N LEU A 124 -11.41 -9.07 15.29
CA LEU A 124 -11.57 -8.39 14.01
C LEU A 124 -11.45 -9.37 12.84
N VAL A 125 -12.27 -9.14 11.83
CA VAL A 125 -12.12 -9.81 10.52
C VAL A 125 -11.11 -9.05 9.71
N LEU A 126 -10.15 -9.73 9.10
CA LEU A 126 -9.12 -9.09 8.27
C LEU A 126 -9.33 -9.43 6.80
N GLY A 127 -9.36 -8.41 5.95
CA GLY A 127 -9.39 -8.53 4.51
C GLY A 127 -8.10 -8.04 3.89
N ALA A 128 -7.79 -8.56 2.70
CA ALA A 128 -6.70 -8.09 1.87
C ALA A 128 -7.25 -7.55 0.55
N ARG A 129 -6.85 -6.35 0.18
CA ARG A 129 -7.17 -5.80 -1.12
C ARG A 129 -6.13 -6.27 -2.14
N GLU A 130 -6.61 -6.74 -3.31
CA GLU A 130 -5.79 -7.28 -4.39
C GLU A 130 -4.78 -8.33 -3.89
N PRO A 131 -5.24 -9.35 -3.13
CA PRO A 131 -4.33 -10.31 -2.53
C PRO A 131 -3.65 -11.14 -3.62
N ARG A 132 -2.33 -11.14 -3.59
CA ARG A 132 -1.53 -12.14 -4.30
C ARG A 132 -1.36 -13.32 -3.36
N TRP A 133 -2.36 -14.20 -3.30
CA TRP A 133 -2.46 -15.29 -2.33
C TRP A 133 -1.20 -16.12 -2.22
N GLU A 134 -0.58 -16.48 -3.36
CA GLU A 134 0.68 -17.23 -3.38
C GLU A 134 1.82 -16.54 -2.61
N ARG A 135 1.87 -15.20 -2.62
CA ARG A 135 2.86 -14.44 -1.86
C ARG A 135 2.54 -14.43 -0.37
N LEU A 136 1.28 -14.28 -0.01
CA LEU A 136 0.80 -14.31 1.38
C LEU A 136 1.00 -15.71 1.98
N GLU A 137 0.76 -16.76 1.20
CA GLU A 137 1.01 -18.16 1.60
C GLU A 137 2.50 -18.40 1.87
N ARG A 138 3.38 -18.00 0.94
CA ARG A 138 4.84 -18.13 1.14
C ARG A 138 5.35 -17.34 2.34
N ALA A 139 4.74 -16.20 2.63
CA ALA A 139 5.04 -15.39 3.81
C ALA A 139 4.41 -15.92 5.10
N GLY A 140 3.57 -16.95 5.04
CA GLY A 140 2.92 -17.56 6.20
C GLY A 140 1.75 -16.75 6.77
N ILE A 141 1.28 -15.70 6.08
CA ILE A 141 0.26 -14.77 6.59
C ILE A 141 -1.11 -14.90 5.90
N ALA A 142 -1.25 -15.74 4.87
CA ALA A 142 -2.52 -15.90 4.15
C ALA A 142 -3.69 -16.25 5.08
N SER A 143 -3.47 -17.08 6.09
CA SER A 143 -4.49 -17.50 7.06
C SER A 143 -5.04 -16.39 7.95
N PHE A 144 -4.44 -15.21 7.94
CA PHE A 144 -4.98 -14.05 8.64
C PHE A 144 -6.15 -13.42 7.89
N PHE A 145 -6.21 -13.53 6.58
CA PHE A 145 -7.18 -12.86 5.73
C PHE A 145 -8.33 -13.77 5.31
N VAL A 146 -9.46 -13.15 4.98
CA VAL A 146 -10.64 -13.82 4.44
C VAL A 146 -11.02 -13.20 3.09
N ASP A 147 -11.64 -13.99 2.20
CA ASP A 147 -12.11 -13.52 0.89
C ASP A 147 -13.38 -12.67 0.99
N ASP A 148 -14.28 -13.03 1.91
CA ASP A 148 -15.53 -12.33 2.17
C ASP A 148 -15.58 -11.88 3.64
N LEU A 149 -15.66 -10.57 3.82
CA LEU A 149 -15.69 -9.98 5.15
C LEU A 149 -17.06 -10.10 5.83
N ALA A 150 -18.13 -10.23 5.06
CA ALA A 150 -19.51 -10.19 5.54
C ALA A 150 -19.81 -9.00 6.47
N VAL A 151 -19.11 -7.85 6.26
CA VAL A 151 -19.20 -6.62 7.05
C VAL A 151 -19.53 -5.46 6.12
N ALA A 152 -20.52 -4.65 6.47
CA ALA A 152 -20.85 -3.46 5.70
C ALA A 152 -19.66 -2.48 5.67
N PRO A 153 -19.45 -1.71 4.58
CA PRO A 153 -18.33 -0.78 4.46
C PRO A 153 -18.18 0.18 5.64
N THR A 154 -19.29 0.67 6.19
CA THR A 154 -19.30 1.56 7.37
C THR A 154 -18.78 0.92 8.66
N GLY A 155 -18.67 -0.41 8.69
CA GLY A 155 -18.07 -1.20 9.76
C GLY A 155 -16.62 -1.61 9.47
N CYS A 156 -16.01 -1.09 8.40
CA CYS A 156 -14.65 -1.42 7.99
C CYS A 156 -13.70 -0.24 8.18
N ILE A 157 -12.44 -0.56 8.46
CA ILE A 157 -11.29 0.35 8.41
C ILE A 157 -10.45 -0.09 7.22
N LEU A 158 -10.13 0.81 6.29
CA LEU A 158 -9.15 0.55 5.23
C LEU A 158 -7.79 1.11 5.61
N VAL A 159 -6.76 0.32 5.42
CA VAL A 159 -5.34 0.70 5.52
C VAL A 159 -4.72 0.57 4.15
N GLY A 160 -4.24 1.67 3.57
CA GLY A 160 -3.58 1.67 2.26
C GLY A 160 -2.60 2.83 2.15
N ASP A 161 -1.75 2.84 1.15
CA ASP A 161 -0.71 3.86 0.98
C ASP A 161 -1.06 4.92 -0.06
N ARG A 162 -1.99 4.61 -0.98
CA ARG A 162 -2.37 5.50 -2.09
C ARG A 162 -3.67 6.25 -1.81
N LEU A 163 -3.63 7.57 -1.99
CA LEU A 163 -4.85 8.39 -1.85
C LEU A 163 -5.87 8.08 -2.94
N ASP A 164 -5.42 7.97 -4.19
CA ASP A 164 -6.29 7.76 -5.36
C ASP A 164 -6.88 6.35 -5.43
N ALA A 165 -6.08 5.34 -5.13
CA ALA A 165 -6.49 3.94 -5.27
C ALA A 165 -7.15 3.37 -4.02
N ASP A 166 -6.78 3.84 -2.82
CA ASP A 166 -7.24 3.28 -1.56
C ASP A 166 -8.17 4.22 -0.81
N ILE A 167 -7.68 5.41 -0.49
CA ILE A 167 -8.37 6.31 0.44
C ILE A 167 -9.66 6.89 -0.15
N ILE A 168 -9.59 7.42 -1.38
CA ILE A 168 -10.76 8.02 -2.03
C ILE A 168 -11.90 7.01 -2.20
N PRO A 169 -11.70 5.83 -2.81
CA PRO A 169 -12.79 4.87 -2.97
C PRO A 169 -13.31 4.34 -1.63
N ALA A 170 -12.46 4.12 -0.63
CA ALA A 170 -12.87 3.66 0.68
C ALA A 170 -13.74 4.70 1.42
N LYS A 171 -13.35 5.98 1.37
CA LYS A 171 -14.19 7.07 1.92
C LYS A 171 -15.51 7.18 1.16
N GLY A 172 -15.49 7.03 -0.16
CA GLY A 172 -16.71 7.01 -0.97
C GLY A 172 -17.67 5.88 -0.57
N ALA A 173 -17.14 4.76 -0.09
CA ALA A 173 -17.92 3.64 0.44
C ALA A 173 -18.33 3.82 1.93
N GLY A 174 -17.87 4.86 2.61
CA GLY A 174 -18.17 5.12 4.02
C GLY A 174 -17.28 4.39 5.02
N MET A 175 -16.14 3.86 4.59
CA MET A 175 -15.14 3.26 5.48
C MET A 175 -14.37 4.33 6.26
N ALA A 176 -13.83 3.98 7.43
CA ALA A 176 -12.72 4.72 8.00
C ALA A 176 -11.43 4.42 7.22
N THR A 177 -10.55 5.41 7.12
CA THR A 177 -9.37 5.32 6.26
C THR A 177 -8.10 5.70 6.99
N ILE A 178 -7.07 4.87 6.86
CA ILE A 178 -5.73 5.12 7.39
C ILE A 178 -4.75 5.10 6.22
N GLN A 179 -4.08 6.23 5.96
CA GLN A 179 -2.98 6.25 5.00
C GLN A 179 -1.69 5.80 5.68
N PHE A 180 -1.12 4.69 5.19
CA PHE A 180 0.21 4.25 5.59
C PHE A 180 1.25 4.89 4.66
N ARG A 181 1.93 5.94 5.11
CA ARG A 181 2.92 6.68 4.31
C ARG A 181 4.24 5.94 4.22
N SER A 182 4.38 5.14 3.17
CA SER A 182 5.54 4.30 2.91
C SER A 182 5.99 4.43 1.46
N GLY A 183 7.21 3.98 1.16
CA GLY A 183 7.71 3.84 -0.20
C GLY A 183 7.55 5.10 -1.07
N ARG A 184 7.27 4.87 -2.32
CA ARG A 184 7.04 5.88 -3.37
C ARG A 184 5.87 6.81 -3.03
N TRP A 185 4.77 6.24 -2.53
CA TRP A 185 3.51 6.94 -2.28
C TRP A 185 3.53 7.85 -1.04
N ARG A 186 4.56 7.80 -0.20
CA ARG A 186 4.72 8.72 0.95
C ARG A 186 4.65 10.21 0.58
N ARG A 187 4.81 10.53 -0.72
CA ARG A 187 4.76 11.89 -1.26
C ARG A 187 3.38 12.37 -1.65
N GLN A 188 2.41 11.47 -1.81
CA GLN A 188 1.04 11.89 -2.09
C GLN A 188 0.51 12.79 -0.97
N ARG A 189 -0.15 13.86 -1.38
CA ARG A 189 -0.81 14.81 -0.47
C ARG A 189 -2.24 15.01 -0.92
N PRO A 190 -3.22 15.05 0.02
CA PRO A 190 -4.61 15.31 -0.32
C PRO A 190 -4.74 16.67 -0.99
N ARG A 191 -5.54 16.73 -2.07
CA ARG A 191 -5.88 17.97 -2.80
C ARG A 191 -7.24 18.51 -2.37
N SER A 192 -8.02 17.69 -1.66
CA SER A 192 -9.36 18.02 -1.17
C SER A 192 -9.70 17.27 0.11
N ALA A 193 -10.79 17.66 0.77
CA ALA A 193 -11.30 16.95 1.94
C ALA A 193 -11.70 15.48 1.62
N ALA A 194 -12.17 15.21 0.39
CA ALA A 194 -12.52 13.85 -0.04
C ALA A 194 -11.29 12.93 -0.14
N GLU A 195 -10.12 13.48 -0.37
CA GLU A 195 -8.85 12.76 -0.44
C GLU A 195 -8.13 12.67 0.90
N THR A 196 -8.61 13.41 1.91
CA THR A 196 -7.96 13.43 3.24
C THR A 196 -8.32 12.16 4.01
N PRO A 197 -7.34 11.31 4.39
CA PRO A 197 -7.61 10.14 5.23
C PRO A 197 -8.03 10.57 6.64
N ASP A 198 -8.69 9.67 7.37
CA ASP A 198 -9.08 9.92 8.75
C ASP A 198 -7.86 9.89 9.71
N ALA A 199 -6.83 9.12 9.32
CA ALA A 199 -5.53 9.13 10.00
C ALA A 199 -4.38 8.87 9.00
N VAL A 200 -3.17 9.26 9.41
CA VAL A 200 -1.91 9.02 8.67
C VAL A 200 -0.92 8.41 9.63
N VAL A 201 -0.26 7.33 9.21
CA VAL A 201 0.75 6.62 9.97
C VAL A 201 1.99 6.34 9.12
N THR A 202 3.13 6.11 9.77
CA THR A 202 4.41 5.84 9.09
C THR A 202 5.05 4.52 9.52
N ASP A 203 4.57 3.92 10.60
CA ASP A 203 5.03 2.64 11.10
C ASP A 203 3.90 1.77 11.68
N VAL A 204 4.23 0.52 11.99
CA VAL A 204 3.26 -0.48 12.48
C VAL A 204 2.76 -0.17 13.88
N ALA A 205 3.56 0.47 14.72
CA ALA A 205 3.15 0.83 16.09
C ALA A 205 2.13 1.97 16.08
N GLU A 206 2.35 2.99 15.24
CA GLU A 206 1.37 4.06 14.99
C GLU A 206 0.09 3.47 14.41
N LEU A 207 0.20 2.55 13.43
CA LEU A 207 -0.96 1.90 12.83
C LEU A 207 -1.82 1.18 13.87
N GLU A 208 -1.19 0.38 14.74
CA GLU A 208 -1.89 -0.30 15.83
C GLU A 208 -2.60 0.68 16.76
N ALA A 209 -1.90 1.73 17.19
CA ALA A 209 -2.46 2.74 18.08
C ALA A 209 -3.69 3.43 17.48
N VAL A 210 -3.64 3.78 16.18
CA VAL A 210 -4.76 4.42 15.48
C VAL A 210 -5.94 3.46 15.31
N ILE A 211 -5.69 2.19 14.94
CA ILE A 211 -6.78 1.19 14.87
C ILE A 211 -7.46 1.05 16.23
N LEU A 212 -6.69 0.91 17.32
CA LEU A 212 -7.25 0.79 18.67
C LEU A 212 -8.03 2.04 19.08
N GLN A 213 -7.57 3.23 18.71
CA GLN A 213 -8.30 4.47 18.95
C GLN A 213 -9.65 4.49 18.23
N LEU A 214 -9.70 4.08 16.96
CA LEU A 214 -10.94 3.99 16.18
C LEU A 214 -11.92 2.96 16.76
N LEU A 215 -11.40 1.87 17.34
CA LEU A 215 -12.23 0.84 17.96
C LEU A 215 -12.87 1.32 19.28
N ASN A 216 -12.29 2.30 19.94
CA ASN A 216 -12.72 2.81 21.25
C ASN A 216 -13.62 4.07 21.17
N GLY A 217 -13.70 4.71 20.00
CA GLY A 217 -14.50 5.94 19.78
C GLY A 217 -15.80 5.65 19.10
#